data_db6d9477e1414c6978d1c237c0cdd90e
#
_entry.id   db6d9477e1414c6978d1c237c0cdd90e
#
_cell.length_a   1.000
_cell.length_b   1.000
_cell.length_c   1.000
_cell.angle_alpha   90.00
_cell.angle_beta   90.00
_cell.angle_gamma   90.00
#
_symmetry.space_group_name_H-M   'P 1'
#
loop_
_entity.id
_entity.type
_entity.pdbx_description
1 polymer ?
#
loop_
_entity_poly.entity_id
_entity_poly.type
_entity_poly.pdbx_seq_one_letter_code
_entity_poly.pdbx_strand_id
1 'polypeptide(L)'
;VRFSYDSPEDTFDVVSYEKGGGILHMLRNYLGDDAFFAGISDFLKTYEYKNAEVQQLRLSFEKISGKDLNWFFNQWYYGSGNPKLQYSYTFEPVKKQVEVMIDQSQENPFEFPLAIDVYDNGKPVRYNVWVKAQAKNRLNFNVSTKPDLININADGVLLSEITDKKNG
;
A
#
# COMPACT_ATOMS: atom_id res chain seq x y z
N VAL A 1 5.05 -0.18 -16.81
CA VAL A 1 4.83 0.62 -18.04
C VAL A 1 5.20 -0.25 -19.24
N ARG A 2 4.31 -0.33 -20.21
CA ARG A 2 4.53 -1.08 -21.46
C ARG A 2 5.09 -0.10 -22.49
N PHE A 3 6.31 -0.31 -22.94
CA PHE A 3 6.98 0.58 -23.91
C PHE A 3 6.88 0.11 -25.36
N SER A 4 6.33 -1.10 -25.59
CA SER A 4 6.13 -1.67 -26.93
C SER A 4 4.70 -2.15 -27.05
N TYR A 5 3.96 -1.62 -28.02
CA TYR A 5 2.57 -1.98 -28.34
C TYR A 5 2.38 -1.79 -29.86
N ASP A 6 1.58 -2.64 -30.46
CA ASP A 6 1.33 -2.60 -31.90
C ASP A 6 0.21 -1.61 -32.25
N SER A 7 -0.72 -1.37 -31.32
CA SER A 7 -1.84 -0.46 -31.46
C SER A 7 -2.13 0.27 -30.13
N PRO A 8 -2.58 1.54 -30.16
CA PRO A 8 -3.03 2.26 -28.96
C PRO A 8 -4.09 1.50 -28.16
N GLU A 9 -4.96 0.74 -28.83
CA GLU A 9 -5.97 -0.10 -28.18
C GLU A 9 -5.37 -1.19 -27.30
N ASP A 10 -4.18 -1.69 -27.58
CA ASP A 10 -3.48 -2.70 -26.77
C ASP A 10 -3.09 -2.18 -25.37
N THR A 11 -3.12 -0.86 -25.18
CA THR A 11 -2.88 -0.22 -23.89
C THR A 11 -4.13 -0.11 -23.02
N PHE A 12 -5.32 -0.32 -23.60
CA PHE A 12 -6.61 -0.32 -22.92
C PHE A 12 -6.96 -1.74 -22.46
N ASP A 13 -6.24 -2.27 -21.49
CA ASP A 13 -6.55 -3.56 -20.90
C ASP A 13 -7.17 -3.40 -19.48
N VAL A 14 -7.91 -4.42 -19.07
CA VAL A 14 -8.57 -4.46 -17.76
C VAL A 14 -7.52 -4.35 -16.64
N VAL A 15 -6.35 -4.94 -16.82
CA VAL A 15 -5.27 -4.93 -15.84
C VAL A 15 -4.72 -3.52 -15.61
N SER A 16 -4.58 -2.72 -16.66
CA SER A 16 -4.14 -1.32 -16.57
C SER A 16 -5.15 -0.47 -15.81
N TYR A 17 -6.45 -0.66 -16.06
CA TYR A 17 -7.51 0.04 -15.34
C TYR A 17 -7.61 -0.37 -13.88
N GLU A 18 -7.59 -1.67 -13.59
CA GLU A 18 -7.68 -2.19 -12.22
C GLU A 18 -6.45 -1.79 -11.39
N LYS A 19 -5.25 -1.90 -11.97
CA LYS A 19 -4.02 -1.46 -11.32
C LYS A 19 -4.03 0.05 -11.08
N GLY A 20 -4.42 0.85 -12.08
CA GLY A 20 -4.51 2.30 -11.96
C GLY A 20 -5.51 2.73 -10.89
N GLY A 21 -6.69 2.12 -10.86
CA GLY A 21 -7.71 2.35 -9.82
C GLY A 21 -7.21 1.97 -8.43
N GLY A 22 -6.55 0.83 -8.30
CA GLY A 22 -5.95 0.37 -7.03
C GLY A 22 -4.86 1.32 -6.52
N ILE A 23 -3.99 1.82 -7.41
CA ILE A 23 -2.95 2.80 -7.06
C ILE A 23 -3.59 4.11 -6.54
N LEU A 24 -4.60 4.63 -7.23
CA LEU A 24 -5.31 5.84 -6.79
C LEU A 24 -6.06 5.61 -5.47
N HIS A 25 -6.62 4.43 -5.25
CA HIS A 25 -7.24 4.07 -3.98
C HIS A 25 -6.23 4.05 -2.82
N MET A 26 -5.05 3.46 -3.02
CA MET A 26 -3.96 3.51 -2.04
C MET A 26 -3.52 4.96 -1.77
N LEU A 27 -3.38 5.77 -2.81
CA LEU A 27 -2.99 7.18 -2.67
C LEU A 27 -4.04 7.98 -1.89
N ARG A 28 -5.33 7.75 -2.16
CA ARG A 28 -6.44 8.36 -1.42
C ARG A 28 -6.37 8.01 0.06
N ASN A 29 -6.14 6.73 0.40
CA ASN A 29 -5.99 6.32 1.81
C ASN A 29 -4.77 6.95 2.48
N TYR A 30 -3.65 7.12 1.75
CA TYR A 30 -2.44 7.74 2.28
C TYR A 30 -2.57 9.25 2.49
N LEU A 31 -3.28 9.95 1.61
CA LEU A 31 -3.46 11.40 1.67
C LEU A 31 -4.66 11.82 2.53
N GLY A 32 -5.69 11.00 2.60
CA GLY A 32 -7.01 11.34 3.08
C GLY A 32 -7.89 11.94 1.98
N ASP A 33 -9.21 11.89 2.19
CA ASP A 33 -10.20 12.28 1.18
C ASP A 33 -10.06 13.74 0.74
N ASP A 34 -9.93 14.65 1.68
CA ASP A 34 -9.88 16.10 1.40
C ASP A 34 -8.69 16.45 0.50
N ALA A 35 -7.49 16.01 0.86
CA ALA A 35 -6.29 16.27 0.08
C ALA A 35 -6.31 15.55 -1.28
N PHE A 36 -6.85 14.33 -1.31
CA PHE A 36 -6.96 13.57 -2.55
C PHE A 36 -7.89 14.24 -3.56
N PHE A 37 -9.13 14.57 -3.17
CA PHE A 37 -10.08 15.18 -4.09
C PHE A 37 -9.70 16.62 -4.46
N ALA A 38 -9.08 17.38 -3.55
CA ALA A 38 -8.53 18.69 -3.88
C ALA A 38 -7.37 18.59 -4.89
N GLY A 39 -6.50 17.58 -4.76
CA GLY A 39 -5.41 17.31 -5.71
C GLY A 39 -5.92 16.94 -7.10
N ILE A 40 -6.93 16.07 -7.20
CA ILE A 40 -7.59 15.76 -8.48
C ILE A 40 -8.20 17.04 -9.09
N SER A 41 -8.90 17.85 -8.28
CA SER A 41 -9.51 19.10 -8.76
C SER A 41 -8.45 20.10 -9.27
N ASP A 42 -7.33 20.26 -8.56
CA ASP A 42 -6.22 21.13 -8.98
C ASP A 42 -5.62 20.63 -10.31
N PHE A 43 -5.39 19.33 -10.44
CA PHE A 43 -4.89 18.73 -11.67
C PHE A 43 -5.83 19.00 -12.86
N LEU A 44 -7.11 18.69 -12.73
CA LEU A 44 -8.09 18.86 -13.82
C LEU A 44 -8.24 20.32 -14.25
N LYS A 45 -8.26 21.27 -13.29
CA LYS A 45 -8.36 22.70 -13.60
C LYS A 45 -7.09 23.26 -14.25
N THR A 46 -5.91 22.81 -13.77
CA THR A 46 -4.63 23.31 -14.25
C THR A 46 -4.34 22.86 -15.68
N TYR A 47 -4.74 21.63 -16.00
CA TYR A 47 -4.45 20.99 -17.29
C TYR A 47 -5.67 20.86 -18.20
N GLU A 48 -6.75 21.61 -17.92
CA GLU A 48 -7.93 21.68 -18.79
C GLU A 48 -7.52 22.05 -20.22
N TYR A 49 -7.98 21.26 -21.18
CA TYR A 49 -7.64 21.37 -22.62
C TYR A 49 -6.14 21.32 -22.95
N LYS A 50 -5.30 20.75 -22.08
CA LYS A 50 -3.87 20.58 -22.29
C LYS A 50 -3.49 19.10 -22.24
N ASN A 51 -2.34 18.79 -22.81
CA ASN A 51 -1.71 17.48 -22.56
C ASN A 51 -1.15 17.43 -21.17
N ALA A 52 -1.38 16.33 -20.47
CA ALA A 52 -0.82 16.09 -19.14
C ALA A 52 -0.32 14.66 -19.03
N GLU A 53 0.73 14.50 -18.25
CA GLU A 53 1.33 13.22 -17.92
C GLU A 53 1.19 12.96 -16.43
N VAL A 54 1.56 11.78 -15.99
CA VAL A 54 1.48 11.38 -14.58
C VAL A 54 2.31 12.26 -13.63
N GLN A 55 3.38 12.86 -14.12
CA GLN A 55 4.21 13.79 -13.33
C GLN A 55 3.41 15.02 -12.89
N GLN A 56 2.57 15.56 -13.77
CA GLN A 56 1.73 16.70 -13.44
C GLN A 56 0.67 16.33 -12.40
N LEU A 57 0.13 15.10 -12.49
CA LEU A 57 -0.80 14.58 -11.47
C LEU A 57 -0.10 14.49 -10.11
N ARG A 58 1.11 13.93 -10.04
CA ARG A 58 1.91 13.86 -8.82
C ARG A 58 2.13 15.26 -8.22
N LEU A 59 2.58 16.22 -9.05
CA LEU A 59 2.86 17.59 -8.60
C LEU A 59 1.61 18.30 -8.05
N SER A 60 0.42 18.04 -8.62
CA SER A 60 -0.83 18.57 -8.07
C SER A 60 -1.14 17.99 -6.69
N PHE A 61 -0.93 16.69 -6.48
CA PHE A 61 -1.09 16.08 -5.17
C PHE A 61 -0.07 16.58 -4.15
N GLU A 62 1.21 16.72 -4.54
CA GLU A 62 2.27 17.26 -3.67
C GLU A 62 1.98 18.71 -3.26
N LYS A 63 1.56 19.55 -4.21
CA LYS A 63 1.16 20.93 -3.97
C LYS A 63 0.05 21.06 -2.93
N ILE A 64 -0.97 20.20 -3.01
CA ILE A 64 -2.13 20.23 -2.13
C ILE A 64 -1.83 19.61 -0.76
N SER A 65 -1.16 18.46 -0.75
CA SER A 65 -0.92 17.69 0.48
C SER A 65 0.30 18.14 1.28
N GLY A 66 1.25 18.83 0.62
CA GLY A 66 2.55 19.16 1.20
C GLY A 66 3.47 17.94 1.40
N LYS A 67 3.10 16.77 0.90
CA LYS A 67 3.88 15.52 1.04
C LYS A 67 4.70 15.26 -0.22
N ASP A 68 5.92 14.75 -0.04
CA ASP A 68 6.70 14.19 -1.15
C ASP A 68 6.08 12.83 -1.56
N LEU A 69 5.70 12.71 -2.82
CA LEU A 69 5.11 11.51 -3.40
C LEU A 69 6.00 10.84 -4.45
N ASN A 70 7.26 11.28 -4.59
CA ASN A 70 8.22 10.67 -5.52
C ASN A 70 8.36 9.17 -5.26
N TRP A 71 8.53 8.75 -4.00
CA TRP A 71 8.63 7.35 -3.61
C TRP A 71 7.42 6.54 -4.07
N PHE A 72 6.21 7.10 -3.89
CA PHE A 72 4.96 6.42 -4.23
C PHE A 72 4.83 6.22 -5.74
N PHE A 73 4.99 7.29 -6.52
CA PHE A 73 4.86 7.22 -7.98
C PHE A 73 5.97 6.39 -8.61
N ASN A 74 7.22 6.48 -8.13
CA ASN A 74 8.32 5.66 -8.62
C ASN A 74 8.06 4.18 -8.38
N GLN A 75 7.54 3.82 -7.25
CA GLN A 75 7.29 2.44 -6.86
C GLN A 75 6.04 1.86 -7.54
N TRP A 76 4.91 2.56 -7.47
CA TRP A 76 3.63 2.01 -7.85
C TRP A 76 3.24 2.29 -9.30
N TYR A 77 3.65 3.42 -9.83
CA TYR A 77 3.31 3.84 -11.19
C TYR A 77 4.38 3.45 -12.20
N TYR A 78 5.65 3.78 -11.92
CA TYR A 78 6.76 3.46 -12.83
C TYR A 78 7.36 2.09 -12.59
N GLY A 79 7.31 1.58 -11.37
CA GLY A 79 7.79 0.26 -11.00
C GLY A 79 6.92 -0.86 -11.55
N SER A 80 7.50 -2.05 -11.64
CA SER A 80 6.83 -3.28 -12.07
C SER A 80 6.49 -4.17 -10.88
N GLY A 81 5.44 -4.99 -11.05
CA GLY A 81 5.01 -5.95 -10.04
C GLY A 81 4.16 -5.36 -8.93
N ASN A 82 3.98 -6.13 -7.89
CA ASN A 82 3.25 -5.82 -6.66
C ASN A 82 3.88 -6.60 -5.48
N PRO A 83 3.68 -6.16 -4.23
CA PRO A 83 4.18 -6.88 -3.07
C PRO A 83 3.62 -8.29 -2.97
N LYS A 84 4.50 -9.26 -2.76
CA LYS A 84 4.16 -10.64 -2.40
C LYS A 84 4.55 -10.87 -0.97
N LEU A 85 3.55 -10.80 -0.09
CA LEU A 85 3.74 -10.82 1.35
C LEU A 85 3.46 -12.20 1.90
N GLN A 86 4.38 -12.68 2.73
CA GLN A 86 4.13 -13.81 3.62
C GLN A 86 4.25 -13.31 5.04
N TYR A 87 3.27 -13.61 5.88
CA TYR A 87 3.36 -13.23 7.29
C TYR A 87 3.27 -14.42 8.23
N SER A 88 3.88 -14.26 9.38
CA SER A 88 3.76 -15.15 10.54
C SER A 88 3.81 -14.32 11.81
N TYR A 89 3.35 -14.89 12.91
CA TYR A 89 3.48 -14.19 14.21
C TYR A 89 3.81 -15.15 15.33
N THR A 90 4.49 -14.62 16.35
CA THR A 90 4.84 -15.33 17.55
C THR A 90 4.42 -14.52 18.77
N PHE A 91 3.74 -15.14 19.72
CA PHE A 91 3.35 -14.52 20.98
C PHE A 91 4.39 -14.84 22.08
N GLU A 92 4.86 -13.80 22.76
CA GLU A 92 5.79 -13.86 23.89
C GLU A 92 5.02 -13.60 25.20
N PRO A 93 4.64 -14.66 25.96
CA PRO A 93 3.76 -14.51 27.12
C PRO A 93 4.37 -13.64 28.24
N VAL A 94 5.69 -13.75 28.45
CA VAL A 94 6.37 -13.02 29.53
C VAL A 94 6.37 -11.51 29.27
N LYS A 95 6.60 -11.13 28.01
CA LYS A 95 6.60 -9.72 27.60
C LYS A 95 5.24 -9.17 27.28
N LYS A 96 4.23 -10.03 27.18
CA LYS A 96 2.89 -9.69 26.65
C LYS A 96 2.98 -8.96 25.31
N GLN A 97 3.76 -9.53 24.39
CA GLN A 97 4.00 -8.97 23.07
C GLN A 97 3.73 -10.02 22.00
N VAL A 98 3.26 -9.57 20.88
CA VAL A 98 3.25 -10.34 19.64
C VAL A 98 4.25 -9.73 18.66
N GLU A 99 5.15 -10.56 18.15
CA GLU A 99 6.02 -10.23 17.03
C GLU A 99 5.35 -10.70 15.74
N VAL A 100 5.10 -9.78 14.82
CA VAL A 100 4.63 -10.07 13.46
C VAL A 100 5.80 -9.92 12.51
N MET A 101 6.10 -11.00 11.79
CA MET A 101 7.09 -11.02 10.74
C MET A 101 6.38 -10.90 9.39
N ILE A 102 6.81 -9.95 8.56
CA ILE A 102 6.35 -9.78 7.19
C ILE A 102 7.53 -9.97 6.26
N ASP A 103 7.48 -11.03 5.47
CA ASP A 103 8.46 -11.34 4.44
C ASP A 103 7.95 -10.85 3.08
N GLN A 104 8.79 -10.19 2.32
CA GLN A 104 8.57 -9.80 0.93
C GLN A 104 9.41 -10.70 0.03
N SER A 105 8.77 -11.50 -0.84
CA SER A 105 9.46 -12.52 -1.64
C SER A 105 9.83 -12.10 -3.07
N GLN A 106 9.34 -10.93 -3.52
CA GLN A 106 9.69 -10.38 -4.83
C GLN A 106 11.11 -9.79 -4.83
N GLU A 107 11.70 -9.63 -6.01
CA GLU A 107 13.09 -9.16 -6.21
C GLU A 107 13.31 -7.76 -5.63
N ASN A 108 12.38 -6.82 -5.89
CA ASN A 108 12.45 -5.44 -5.41
C ASN A 108 11.41 -5.24 -4.30
N PRO A 109 11.81 -5.20 -3.03
CA PRO A 109 10.90 -4.95 -1.93
C PRO A 109 10.26 -3.58 -2.00
N PHE A 110 9.00 -3.49 -1.59
CA PHE A 110 8.19 -2.28 -1.57
C PHE A 110 8.13 -1.68 -0.17
N GLU A 111 7.96 -0.37 -0.09
CA GLU A 111 7.57 0.30 1.16
C GLU A 111 6.14 0.83 1.07
N PHE A 112 5.41 0.74 2.17
CA PHE A 112 4.00 1.14 2.21
C PHE A 112 3.47 1.27 3.64
N PRO A 113 2.44 2.11 3.87
CA PRO A 113 1.64 2.05 5.08
C PRO A 113 0.76 0.80 5.07
N LEU A 114 0.62 0.17 6.22
CA LEU A 114 -0.16 -1.05 6.39
C LEU A 114 -1.00 -0.99 7.67
N ALA A 115 -2.29 -1.28 7.54
CA ALA A 115 -3.17 -1.48 8.67
C ALA A 115 -3.15 -2.96 9.09
N ILE A 116 -2.87 -3.21 10.37
CA ILE A 116 -2.88 -4.54 10.99
C ILE A 116 -3.87 -4.52 12.15
N ASP A 117 -4.86 -5.39 12.10
CA ASP A 117 -5.80 -5.60 13.20
C ASP A 117 -5.35 -6.82 14.01
N VAL A 118 -5.00 -6.59 15.28
CA VAL A 118 -4.67 -7.64 16.25
C VAL A 118 -5.88 -7.88 17.14
N TYR A 119 -6.43 -9.08 17.11
CA TYR A 119 -7.59 -9.46 17.93
C TYR A 119 -7.14 -9.95 19.29
N ASP A 120 -7.29 -9.10 20.29
CA ASP A 120 -6.97 -9.39 21.70
C ASP A 120 -8.28 -9.52 22.50
N ASN A 121 -8.57 -10.69 23.06
CA ASN A 121 -9.83 -11.02 23.71
C ASN A 121 -11.06 -10.75 22.82
N GLY A 122 -11.00 -11.14 21.57
CA GLY A 122 -12.08 -11.00 20.59
C GLY A 122 -12.33 -9.56 20.11
N LYS A 123 -11.51 -8.59 20.51
CA LYS A 123 -11.61 -7.19 20.07
C LYS A 123 -10.43 -6.81 19.19
N PRO A 124 -10.68 -6.21 18.02
CA PRO A 124 -9.59 -5.75 17.16
C PRO A 124 -8.95 -4.48 17.75
N VAL A 125 -7.63 -4.48 17.82
CA VAL A 125 -6.81 -3.30 18.06
C VAL A 125 -6.06 -3.00 16.78
N ARG A 126 -6.32 -1.84 16.17
CA ARG A 126 -5.70 -1.43 14.92
C ARG A 126 -4.36 -0.76 15.13
N TYR A 127 -3.36 -1.25 14.41
CA TYR A 127 -2.04 -0.65 14.30
C TYR A 127 -1.79 -0.20 12.87
N ASN A 128 -1.50 1.09 12.70
CA ASN A 128 -1.05 1.63 11.43
C ASN A 128 0.48 1.68 11.45
N VAL A 129 1.11 0.91 10.60
CA VAL A 129 2.56 0.74 10.57
C VAL A 129 3.12 1.11 9.20
N TRP A 130 4.42 1.37 9.14
CA TRP A 130 5.16 1.53 7.89
C TRP A 130 6.00 0.27 7.65
N VAL A 131 5.72 -0.44 6.57
CA VAL A 131 6.55 -1.54 6.09
C VAL A 131 7.64 -0.96 5.24
N LYS A 132 8.90 -1.28 5.54
CA LYS A 132 10.06 -0.76 4.83
C LYS A 132 10.36 -1.60 3.58
N ALA A 133 11.03 -0.98 2.59
CA ALA A 133 11.49 -1.64 1.37
C ALA A 133 12.66 -2.61 1.66
N GLN A 134 12.37 -3.70 2.37
CA GLN A 134 13.32 -4.75 2.73
C GLN A 134 12.65 -6.12 2.74
N ALA A 135 13.42 -7.18 2.52
CA ALA A 135 12.89 -8.53 2.41
C ALA A 135 12.18 -9.02 3.69
N LYS A 136 12.59 -8.52 4.87
CA LYS A 136 12.00 -8.93 6.16
C LYS A 136 11.72 -7.72 7.03
N ASN A 137 10.48 -7.59 7.48
CA ASN A 137 10.05 -6.58 8.44
C ASN A 137 9.57 -7.25 9.72
N ARG A 138 10.02 -6.76 10.87
CA ARG A 138 9.61 -7.21 12.20
C ARG A 138 8.85 -6.10 12.90
N LEU A 139 7.66 -6.42 13.36
CA LEU A 139 6.75 -5.50 14.03
C LEU A 139 6.36 -6.09 15.38
N ASN A 140 6.43 -5.30 16.44
CA ASN A 140 6.09 -5.75 17.79
C ASN A 140 4.91 -4.96 18.32
N PHE A 141 3.91 -5.66 18.84
CA PHE A 141 2.70 -5.06 19.41
C PHE A 141 2.48 -5.57 20.83
N ASN A 142 2.10 -4.66 21.74
CA ASN A 142 1.70 -5.04 23.08
C ASN A 142 0.27 -5.59 23.06
N VAL A 143 0.07 -6.72 23.73
CA VAL A 143 -1.23 -7.40 23.81
C VAL A 143 -1.46 -7.89 25.23
N SER A 144 -2.72 -8.07 25.63
CA SER A 144 -3.06 -8.58 26.97
C SER A 144 -2.91 -10.08 27.06
N THR A 145 -3.28 -10.78 25.97
CA THR A 145 -3.29 -12.24 25.86
C THR A 145 -2.70 -12.67 24.51
N LYS A 146 -2.60 -13.96 24.28
CA LYS A 146 -2.28 -14.49 22.96
C LYS A 146 -3.36 -14.05 21.98
N PRO A 147 -3.01 -13.37 20.86
CA PRO A 147 -4.01 -12.96 19.89
C PRO A 147 -4.78 -14.15 19.30
N ASP A 148 -6.08 -13.97 19.14
CA ASP A 148 -6.95 -14.95 18.49
C ASP A 148 -6.74 -14.96 16.98
N LEU A 149 -6.50 -13.77 16.42
CA LEU A 149 -6.30 -13.54 14.99
C LEU A 149 -5.43 -12.30 14.78
N ILE A 150 -4.61 -12.32 13.74
CA ILE A 150 -3.95 -11.13 13.20
C ILE A 150 -4.39 -10.98 11.75
N ASN A 151 -5.01 -9.85 11.43
CA ASN A 151 -5.51 -9.54 10.09
C ASN A 151 -4.63 -8.45 9.47
N ILE A 152 -3.88 -8.82 8.44
CA ILE A 152 -3.00 -7.92 7.69
C ILE A 152 -3.75 -7.36 6.50
N ASN A 153 -3.56 -6.05 6.24
CA ASN A 153 -4.31 -5.35 5.19
C ASN A 153 -5.83 -5.45 5.39
N ALA A 154 -6.27 -5.23 6.63
CA ALA A 154 -7.64 -5.47 7.08
C ALA A 154 -8.69 -4.72 6.23
N ASP A 155 -8.34 -3.55 5.69
CA ASP A 155 -9.22 -2.74 4.84
C ASP A 155 -9.13 -3.09 3.34
N GLY A 156 -8.25 -4.02 2.95
CA GLY A 156 -8.05 -4.40 1.55
C GLY A 156 -7.46 -3.27 0.68
N VAL A 157 -6.84 -2.26 1.29
CA VAL A 157 -6.33 -1.08 0.59
C VAL A 157 -5.08 -1.37 -0.22
N LEU A 158 -4.15 -2.18 0.35
CA LEU A 158 -2.88 -2.47 -0.29
C LEU A 158 -3.06 -3.43 -1.46
N LEU A 159 -2.61 -3.02 -2.63
CA LEU A 159 -2.53 -3.86 -3.82
C LEU A 159 -1.39 -4.87 -3.66
N SER A 160 -1.68 -6.08 -3.19
CA SER A 160 -0.68 -7.11 -2.86
C SER A 160 -1.24 -8.52 -2.90
N GLU A 161 -0.35 -9.50 -3.02
CA GLU A 161 -0.64 -10.91 -2.75
C GLU A 161 -0.22 -11.21 -1.30
N ILE A 162 -1.13 -11.71 -0.47
CA ILE A 162 -0.86 -11.99 0.95
C ILE A 162 -1.11 -13.46 1.23
N THR A 163 -0.12 -14.11 1.84
CA THR A 163 -0.19 -15.51 2.27
C THR A 163 0.14 -15.62 3.76
N ASP A 164 -0.73 -16.29 4.52
CA ASP A 164 -0.44 -16.68 5.89
C ASP A 164 0.49 -17.90 5.88
N LYS A 165 1.68 -17.75 6.45
CA LYS A 165 2.49 -18.91 6.82
C LYS A 165 1.81 -19.54 8.04
N LYS A 166 1.01 -20.59 7.85
CA LYS A 166 0.45 -21.36 8.96
C LYS A 166 1.54 -21.57 10.00
N ASN A 167 1.32 -20.99 11.18
CA ASN A 167 2.18 -21.25 12.33
C ASN A 167 2.13 -22.75 12.61
N GLY A 168 3.24 -23.46 12.27
CA GLY A 168 3.40 -24.87 12.57
C GLY A 168 3.65 -25.08 14.07
#